data_3d1aa36dceac5a7823d507906311d5b4
#
_entry.id   3d1aa36dceac5a7823d507906311d5b4
#
_cell.length_a   1.000
_cell.length_b   1.000
_cell.length_c   1.000
_cell.angle_alpha   90.00
_cell.angle_beta   90.00
_cell.angle_gamma   90.00
#
_symmetry.space_group_name_H-M   'P 1'
#
loop_
_entity.id
_entity.type
_entity.pdbx_description
1 polymer ?
#
loop_
_entity_poly.entity_id
_entity_poly.type
_entity_poly.pdbx_seq_one_letter_code
_entity_poly.pdbx_strand_id
1 'polypeptide(L)'
;MRLPARFLAALALSTCLACPAAESLTAIVGATVVHPERDEARSVDADQTVIIAGDRIVGVGPSKTTRVPRGAVRIEGKGKWIVPGLVDAHVHFFQSGNLYTRPDGADFGAYMPYAKEDARNRARLPATFKVWLANGVTSVVDIGGPFWNFEVRDIARRTEAAPRVVVAGPLVSMVDRVKLDLGDPPIIKTTSAEEAVDLVRKEIARKADYIKVWFIYRPGDDIAAQEAIVKAAGDAGHAAGIPLAVHATELVTAKAALRAGADYLVHSVEDAPVDDEFIALMKKNKALYCPTLFVTLGYQYAFSNTWKATDIEKRRADPEIVAMMGDLDKIPKEMIPERVNARMAAPSEVKPSQTMLENLKKVWDAGIPVAMGTDAGNVGTLHGPSVFREMELMVKAGLTPLQVLRAATVGGARAMRMERDLGAIETGKLADLVILEADPTKDTDNLARITSVVKGGKVFSPDELMKSIR
;
A
#
# COMPACT_ATOMS: atom_id res chain seq x y z
N MET A 1 -53.99 28.19 -61.68
CA MET A 1 -52.90 28.43 -60.72
C MET A 1 -52.73 27.12 -59.88
N ARG A 2 -51.70 26.35 -60.20
CA ARG A 2 -51.46 25.06 -59.54
C ARG A 2 -50.27 25.24 -58.55
N LEU A 3 -50.47 24.90 -57.25
CA LEU A 3 -49.48 24.91 -56.23
C LEU A 3 -48.69 23.59 -56.27
N PRO A 4 -47.35 23.57 -56.02
CA PRO A 4 -46.55 22.37 -56.04
C PRO A 4 -46.54 21.64 -54.69
N ALA A 5 -46.58 20.29 -54.74
CA ALA A 5 -46.48 19.39 -53.61
C ALA A 5 -45.06 19.41 -52.98
N ARG A 6 -44.97 19.56 -51.67
CA ARG A 6 -43.76 19.41 -50.87
C ARG A 6 -43.51 17.94 -50.53
N PHE A 7 -42.43 17.37 -50.97
CA PHE A 7 -41.91 16.06 -50.52
C PHE A 7 -41.27 16.23 -49.13
N LEU A 8 -41.82 15.58 -48.13
CA LEU A 8 -41.14 15.36 -46.85
C LEU A 8 -40.27 14.10 -46.98
N ALA A 9 -38.94 14.27 -46.95
CA ALA A 9 -38.04 13.18 -46.78
C ALA A 9 -37.89 12.84 -45.30
N ALA A 10 -38.38 11.67 -44.89
CA ALA A 10 -38.19 11.13 -43.55
C ALA A 10 -36.77 10.57 -43.43
N LEU A 11 -35.93 11.23 -42.62
CA LEU A 11 -34.60 10.76 -42.25
C LEU A 11 -34.79 9.72 -41.14
N ALA A 12 -34.63 8.43 -41.48
CA ALA A 12 -34.60 7.35 -40.51
C ALA A 12 -33.21 7.36 -39.82
N LEU A 13 -33.15 7.91 -38.59
CA LEU A 13 -31.96 7.71 -37.72
C LEU A 13 -31.95 6.26 -37.27
N SER A 14 -31.01 5.47 -37.85
CA SER A 14 -30.67 4.14 -37.40
C SER A 14 -29.81 4.28 -36.15
N THR A 15 -30.40 4.23 -34.99
CA THR A 15 -29.67 4.09 -33.71
C THR A 15 -29.09 2.67 -33.64
N CYS A 16 -27.84 2.53 -34.00
CA CYS A 16 -27.07 1.32 -33.66
C CYS A 16 -27.01 1.21 -32.14
N LEU A 17 -27.89 0.41 -31.53
CA LEU A 17 -27.72 -0.07 -30.17
C LEU A 17 -26.45 -0.90 -30.14
N ALA A 18 -25.35 -0.30 -29.62
CA ALA A 18 -24.14 -1.06 -29.29
C ALA A 18 -24.56 -2.18 -28.33
N CYS A 19 -24.52 -3.42 -28.80
CA CYS A 19 -24.70 -4.60 -27.95
C CYS A 19 -23.60 -4.54 -26.90
N PRO A 20 -23.88 -4.56 -25.59
CA PRO A 20 -22.83 -4.61 -24.59
C PRO A 20 -21.99 -5.86 -24.88
N ALA A 21 -20.66 -5.68 -24.96
CA ALA A 21 -19.75 -6.78 -25.10
C ALA A 21 -20.06 -7.80 -23.98
N ALA A 22 -20.25 -9.08 -24.35
CA ALA A 22 -20.55 -10.11 -23.38
C ALA A 22 -19.46 -10.09 -22.29
N GLU A 23 -19.85 -9.93 -21.03
CA GLU A 23 -18.91 -9.90 -19.91
C GLU A 23 -18.07 -11.18 -19.93
N SER A 24 -16.75 -11.05 -19.79
CA SER A 24 -15.84 -12.18 -19.70
C SER A 24 -16.18 -12.99 -18.44
N LEU A 25 -16.48 -14.27 -18.63
CA LEU A 25 -16.75 -15.20 -17.53
C LEU A 25 -15.50 -16.01 -17.22
N THR A 26 -15.10 -16.08 -15.97
CA THR A 26 -14.01 -16.92 -15.48
C THR A 26 -14.50 -17.75 -14.30
N ALA A 27 -14.08 -19.02 -14.23
CA ALA A 27 -14.39 -19.90 -13.11
C ALA A 27 -13.10 -20.56 -12.59
N ILE A 28 -12.78 -20.36 -11.32
CA ILE A 28 -11.70 -21.07 -10.62
C ILE A 28 -12.34 -22.23 -9.90
N VAL A 29 -11.98 -23.49 -10.26
CA VAL A 29 -12.73 -24.69 -9.88
C VAL A 29 -11.90 -25.59 -8.97
N GLY A 30 -12.48 -26.00 -7.83
CA GLY A 30 -11.89 -27.01 -6.93
C GLY A 30 -10.81 -26.47 -6.00
N ALA A 31 -10.73 -25.15 -5.81
CA ALA A 31 -9.74 -24.53 -4.93
C ALA A 31 -10.16 -24.57 -3.45
N THR A 32 -9.19 -24.40 -2.56
CA THR A 32 -9.45 -24.08 -1.15
C THR A 32 -9.50 -22.56 -1.00
N VAL A 33 -10.62 -22.04 -0.53
CA VAL A 33 -10.82 -20.60 -0.29
C VAL A 33 -10.52 -20.28 1.17
N VAL A 34 -9.70 -19.23 1.39
CA VAL A 34 -9.40 -18.71 2.72
C VAL A 34 -10.22 -17.45 2.97
N HIS A 35 -10.84 -17.39 4.12
CA HIS A 35 -11.73 -16.33 4.58
C HIS A 35 -11.12 -15.59 5.78
N PRO A 36 -10.18 -14.65 5.58
CA PRO A 36 -9.52 -13.97 6.68
C PRO A 36 -10.46 -13.08 7.51
N GLU A 37 -11.66 -12.78 7.00
CA GLU A 37 -12.72 -12.04 7.70
C GLU A 37 -13.44 -12.87 8.76
N ARG A 38 -13.32 -14.20 8.71
CA ARG A 38 -14.01 -15.12 9.63
C ARG A 38 -13.14 -15.52 10.81
N ASP A 39 -13.76 -16.14 11.83
CA ASP A 39 -13.04 -16.79 12.92
C ASP A 39 -12.21 -17.97 12.39
N GLU A 40 -11.11 -18.27 13.06
CA GLU A 40 -10.12 -19.27 12.63
C GLU A 40 -10.76 -20.63 12.29
N ALA A 41 -11.69 -21.13 13.11
CA ALA A 41 -12.38 -22.40 12.88
C ALA A 41 -13.24 -22.44 11.61
N ARG A 42 -13.56 -21.31 11.01
CA ARG A 42 -14.42 -21.16 9.83
C ARG A 42 -13.73 -20.41 8.69
N SER A 43 -12.42 -20.27 8.77
CA SER A 43 -11.64 -19.46 7.82
C SER A 43 -11.24 -20.18 6.55
N VAL A 44 -11.53 -21.48 6.42
CA VAL A 44 -11.08 -22.29 5.28
C VAL A 44 -12.22 -23.14 4.76
N ASP A 45 -12.57 -22.97 3.49
CA ASP A 45 -13.54 -23.77 2.76
C ASP A 45 -12.85 -24.54 1.62
N ALA A 46 -12.76 -25.87 1.72
CA ALA A 46 -12.14 -26.71 0.71
C ALA A 46 -13.08 -26.97 -0.48
N ASP A 47 -12.52 -27.32 -1.64
CA ASP A 47 -13.23 -27.70 -2.87
C ASP A 47 -14.31 -26.70 -3.27
N GLN A 48 -13.91 -25.43 -3.41
CA GLN A 48 -14.80 -24.34 -3.80
C GLN A 48 -14.63 -23.99 -5.28
N THR A 49 -15.72 -23.49 -5.87
CA THR A 49 -15.71 -22.85 -7.19
C THR A 49 -16.01 -21.37 -7.00
N VAL A 50 -15.14 -20.50 -7.54
CA VAL A 50 -15.32 -19.05 -7.60
C VAL A 50 -15.65 -18.65 -9.03
N ILE A 51 -16.79 -17.97 -9.24
CA ILE A 51 -17.25 -17.50 -10.55
C ILE A 51 -17.10 -15.98 -10.61
N ILE A 52 -16.48 -15.51 -11.68
CA ILE A 52 -16.20 -14.11 -11.92
C ILE A 52 -16.89 -13.68 -13.22
N ALA A 53 -17.59 -12.55 -13.19
CA ALA A 53 -18.15 -11.89 -14.36
C ALA A 53 -17.69 -10.44 -14.40
N GLY A 54 -17.05 -10.03 -15.49
CA GLY A 54 -16.42 -8.71 -15.54
C GLY A 54 -15.38 -8.56 -14.43
N ASP A 55 -15.54 -7.54 -13.60
CA ASP A 55 -14.64 -7.25 -12.49
C ASP A 55 -15.12 -7.75 -11.12
N ARG A 56 -16.26 -8.53 -11.06
CA ARG A 56 -16.87 -8.95 -9.80
C ARG A 56 -17.00 -10.44 -9.65
N ILE A 57 -16.97 -10.87 -8.39
CA ILE A 57 -17.34 -12.24 -8.00
C ILE A 57 -18.87 -12.36 -8.04
N VAL A 58 -19.38 -13.26 -8.86
CA VAL A 58 -20.83 -13.49 -9.00
C VAL A 58 -21.29 -14.79 -8.35
N GLY A 59 -20.37 -15.65 -7.91
CA GLY A 59 -20.69 -16.87 -7.20
C GLY A 59 -19.49 -17.47 -6.50
N VAL A 60 -19.71 -17.98 -5.29
CA VAL A 60 -18.72 -18.74 -4.49
C VAL A 60 -19.49 -19.86 -3.79
N GLY A 61 -18.98 -21.09 -3.86
CA GLY A 61 -19.58 -22.21 -3.15
C GLY A 61 -18.94 -23.55 -3.49
N PRO A 62 -19.40 -24.64 -2.84
CA PRO A 62 -18.85 -25.98 -3.05
C PRO A 62 -18.89 -26.37 -4.53
N SER A 63 -17.79 -26.90 -5.07
CA SER A 63 -17.68 -27.24 -6.51
C SER A 63 -18.72 -28.23 -6.97
N LYS A 64 -19.17 -29.12 -6.06
CA LYS A 64 -20.21 -30.09 -6.35
C LYS A 64 -21.58 -29.46 -6.71
N THR A 65 -21.89 -28.30 -6.13
CA THR A 65 -23.19 -27.62 -6.27
C THR A 65 -23.12 -26.33 -7.06
N THR A 66 -21.94 -25.71 -7.18
CA THR A 66 -21.76 -24.46 -7.90
C THR A 66 -21.56 -24.71 -9.39
N ARG A 67 -22.60 -24.40 -10.18
CA ARG A 67 -22.58 -24.64 -11.62
C ARG A 67 -21.72 -23.62 -12.34
N VAL A 68 -20.69 -24.11 -13.05
CA VAL A 68 -19.85 -23.26 -13.92
C VAL A 68 -20.68 -22.86 -15.16
N PRO A 69 -20.80 -21.55 -15.46
CA PRO A 69 -21.50 -21.06 -16.63
C PRO A 69 -20.89 -21.60 -17.93
N ARG A 70 -21.76 -21.86 -18.93
CA ARG A 70 -21.28 -22.27 -20.27
C ARG A 70 -20.46 -21.13 -20.90
N GLY A 71 -19.27 -21.45 -21.44
CA GLY A 71 -18.38 -20.50 -22.07
C GLY A 71 -17.44 -19.77 -21.09
N ALA A 72 -17.50 -20.04 -19.79
CA ALA A 72 -16.53 -19.50 -18.84
C ALA A 72 -15.11 -20.07 -19.07
N VAL A 73 -14.11 -19.22 -19.03
CA VAL A 73 -12.70 -19.63 -18.96
C VAL A 73 -12.48 -20.37 -17.63
N ARG A 74 -12.03 -21.63 -17.70
CA ARG A 74 -11.80 -22.43 -16.50
C ARG A 74 -10.34 -22.36 -16.08
N ILE A 75 -10.15 -22.10 -14.79
CA ILE A 75 -8.84 -22.16 -14.12
C ILE A 75 -8.90 -23.36 -13.17
N GLU A 76 -7.94 -24.27 -13.29
CA GLU A 76 -7.84 -25.42 -12.40
C GLU A 76 -7.34 -24.96 -11.02
N GLY A 77 -8.19 -25.15 -10.03
CA GLY A 77 -7.93 -24.74 -8.64
C GLY A 77 -7.60 -25.90 -7.70
N LYS A 78 -7.71 -27.15 -8.18
CA LYS A 78 -7.46 -28.33 -7.33
C LYS A 78 -6.04 -28.31 -6.75
N GLY A 79 -5.94 -28.43 -5.42
CA GLY A 79 -4.68 -28.34 -4.69
C GLY A 79 -4.12 -26.93 -4.57
N LYS A 80 -4.85 -25.90 -5.03
CA LYS A 80 -4.49 -24.47 -4.89
C LYS A 80 -5.31 -23.82 -3.78
N TRP A 81 -4.78 -22.73 -3.30
CA TRP A 81 -5.40 -21.88 -2.28
C TRP A 81 -5.74 -20.54 -2.89
N ILE A 82 -6.88 -19.98 -2.51
CA ILE A 82 -7.28 -18.64 -2.96
C ILE A 82 -7.45 -17.75 -1.74
N VAL A 83 -6.79 -16.60 -1.77
CA VAL A 83 -6.95 -15.53 -0.78
C VAL A 83 -7.44 -14.26 -1.46
N PRO A 84 -8.08 -13.31 -0.75
CA PRO A 84 -8.32 -11.97 -1.30
C PRO A 84 -7.01 -11.32 -1.74
N GLY A 85 -7.06 -10.44 -2.73
CA GLY A 85 -5.91 -9.65 -3.14
C GLY A 85 -5.30 -8.91 -1.95
N LEU A 86 -3.97 -8.95 -1.83
CA LEU A 86 -3.25 -8.28 -0.76
C LEU A 86 -3.32 -6.77 -0.94
N VAL A 87 -3.31 -6.06 0.18
CA VAL A 87 -3.24 -4.59 0.24
C VAL A 87 -2.01 -4.19 1.02
N ASP A 88 -1.17 -3.33 0.42
CA ASP A 88 -0.16 -2.61 1.18
C ASP A 88 -0.73 -1.24 1.58
N ALA A 89 -0.95 -1.06 2.86
CA ALA A 89 -1.67 0.08 3.42
C ALA A 89 -0.78 1.32 3.64
N HIS A 90 0.50 1.27 3.31
CA HIS A 90 1.42 2.39 3.42
C HIS A 90 2.58 2.27 2.43
N VAL A 91 2.55 3.06 1.37
CA VAL A 91 3.60 3.12 0.35
C VAL A 91 3.85 4.57 -0.09
N HIS A 92 4.93 4.79 -0.84
CA HIS A 92 5.29 6.07 -1.46
C HIS A 92 5.80 5.86 -2.88
N PHE A 93 5.04 6.27 -3.89
CA PHE A 93 5.47 6.13 -5.29
C PHE A 93 6.52 7.17 -5.72
N PHE A 94 6.63 8.29 -5.02
CA PHE A 94 7.69 9.27 -5.30
C PHE A 94 9.09 8.78 -4.89
N GLN A 95 9.17 7.68 -4.19
CA GLN A 95 10.38 6.99 -3.74
C GLN A 95 10.48 5.62 -4.41
N SER A 96 11.69 5.05 -4.50
CA SER A 96 11.93 3.78 -5.22
C SER A 96 12.36 2.61 -4.34
N GLY A 97 12.82 2.88 -3.13
CA GLY A 97 13.40 1.88 -2.24
C GLY A 97 14.93 1.75 -2.35
N ASN A 98 15.59 2.42 -3.31
CA ASN A 98 17.04 2.36 -3.45
C ASN A 98 17.80 3.33 -2.53
N LEU A 99 19.13 3.36 -2.65
CA LEU A 99 20.02 4.21 -1.83
C LEU A 99 19.82 5.71 -2.03
N TYR A 100 19.32 6.13 -3.19
CA TYR A 100 19.28 7.54 -3.62
C TYR A 100 17.94 8.22 -3.36
N THR A 101 16.95 7.44 -2.96
CA THR A 101 15.56 7.90 -2.86
C THR A 101 15.29 8.90 -1.74
N ARG A 102 16.16 8.97 -0.71
CA ARG A 102 16.02 9.84 0.47
C ARG A 102 17.27 10.68 0.72
N PRO A 103 17.53 11.73 -0.11
CA PRO A 103 18.70 12.61 0.08
C PRO A 103 18.65 13.41 1.39
N ASP A 104 17.48 13.61 1.97
CA ASP A 104 17.32 14.19 3.33
C ASP A 104 17.81 13.22 4.40
N GLY A 105 17.77 11.95 4.11
CA GLY A 105 18.27 10.87 4.94
C GLY A 105 19.77 10.64 4.78
N ALA A 106 20.25 10.38 3.57
CA ALA A 106 21.65 10.24 3.18
C ALA A 106 21.85 10.80 1.78
N ASP A 107 22.62 11.89 1.68
CA ASP A 107 22.78 12.62 0.44
C ASP A 107 23.89 12.03 -0.43
N PHE A 108 23.52 11.28 -1.42
CA PHE A 108 24.40 10.76 -2.46
C PHE A 108 24.38 11.64 -3.73
N GLY A 109 23.91 12.90 -3.64
CA GLY A 109 23.68 13.78 -4.79
C GLY A 109 24.92 14.06 -5.64
N ALA A 110 26.12 13.98 -5.06
CA ALA A 110 27.38 14.07 -5.80
C ALA A 110 27.59 12.88 -6.77
N TYR A 111 27.07 11.71 -6.45
CA TYR A 111 27.12 10.50 -7.30
C TYR A 111 25.86 10.35 -8.16
N MET A 112 24.69 10.47 -7.54
CA MET A 112 23.40 10.36 -8.22
C MET A 112 22.51 11.56 -7.83
N PRO A 113 22.37 12.58 -8.66
CA PRO A 113 21.47 13.71 -8.40
C PRO A 113 20.02 13.27 -8.18
N TYR A 114 19.37 13.79 -7.14
CA TYR A 114 17.98 13.40 -6.78
C TYR A 114 16.98 13.67 -7.92
N ALA A 115 17.18 14.71 -8.72
CA ALA A 115 16.34 14.97 -9.90
C ALA A 115 16.35 13.81 -10.93
N LYS A 116 17.48 13.09 -11.06
CA LYS A 116 17.53 11.88 -11.90
C LYS A 116 16.75 10.73 -11.30
N GLU A 117 16.80 10.59 -9.98
CA GLU A 117 16.05 9.60 -9.24
C GLU A 117 14.54 9.84 -9.37
N ASP A 118 14.06 11.08 -9.15
CA ASP A 118 12.65 11.45 -9.33
C ASP A 118 12.16 11.20 -10.77
N ALA A 119 12.93 11.65 -11.77
CA ALA A 119 12.59 11.46 -13.18
C ALA A 119 12.49 9.95 -13.53
N ARG A 120 13.41 9.12 -13.00
CA ARG A 120 13.37 7.68 -13.19
C ARG A 120 12.14 7.06 -12.54
N ASN A 121 11.79 7.44 -11.30
CA ASN A 121 10.63 6.91 -10.60
C ASN A 121 9.34 7.17 -11.38
N ARG A 122 9.17 8.38 -11.90
CA ARG A 122 8.03 8.72 -12.77
C ARG A 122 8.00 7.89 -14.03
N ALA A 123 9.12 7.74 -14.71
CA ALA A 123 9.21 6.95 -15.97
C ALA A 123 8.93 5.47 -15.74
N ARG A 124 9.25 4.93 -14.57
CA ARG A 124 9.09 3.50 -14.23
C ARG A 124 7.76 3.16 -13.58
N LEU A 125 6.83 4.09 -13.39
CA LEU A 125 5.52 3.79 -12.79
C LEU A 125 4.82 2.55 -13.38
N PRO A 126 4.76 2.35 -14.71
CA PRO A 126 4.14 1.15 -15.28
C PRO A 126 4.84 -0.16 -14.88
N ALA A 127 6.17 -0.13 -14.72
CA ALA A 127 6.95 -1.27 -14.23
C ALA A 127 6.67 -1.51 -12.74
N THR A 128 6.66 -0.46 -11.91
CA THR A 128 6.35 -0.52 -10.48
C THR A 128 4.96 -1.11 -10.24
N PHE A 129 3.96 -0.74 -11.06
CA PHE A 129 2.61 -1.33 -10.96
C PHE A 129 2.62 -2.85 -11.19
N LYS A 130 3.38 -3.32 -12.18
CA LYS A 130 3.51 -4.76 -12.46
C LYS A 130 4.22 -5.50 -11.33
N VAL A 131 5.22 -4.86 -10.69
CA VAL A 131 5.89 -5.41 -9.51
C VAL A 131 4.90 -5.63 -8.38
N TRP A 132 4.00 -4.68 -8.11
CA TRP A 132 2.96 -4.86 -7.10
C TRP A 132 2.08 -6.08 -7.39
N LEU A 133 1.53 -6.17 -8.60
CA LEU A 133 0.69 -7.31 -8.97
C LEU A 133 1.45 -8.63 -8.94
N ALA A 134 2.72 -8.67 -9.40
CA ALA A 134 3.52 -9.89 -9.37
C ALA A 134 3.73 -10.43 -7.93
N ASN A 135 3.59 -9.59 -6.91
CA ASN A 135 3.67 -9.95 -5.51
C ASN A 135 2.29 -10.14 -4.84
N GLY A 136 1.21 -10.25 -5.64
CA GLY A 136 -0.14 -10.48 -5.12
C GLY A 136 -0.82 -9.24 -4.53
N VAL A 137 -0.17 -8.07 -4.58
CA VAL A 137 -0.71 -6.82 -4.05
C VAL A 137 -1.57 -6.17 -5.12
N THR A 138 -2.89 -6.21 -4.93
CA THR A 138 -3.87 -5.69 -5.89
C THR A 138 -4.32 -4.27 -5.59
N SER A 139 -3.98 -3.76 -4.41
CA SER A 139 -4.33 -2.42 -3.95
C SER A 139 -3.24 -1.85 -3.04
N VAL A 140 -3.02 -0.53 -3.11
CA VAL A 140 -2.03 0.18 -2.28
C VAL A 140 -2.55 1.54 -1.81
N VAL A 141 -2.10 1.96 -0.64
CA VAL A 141 -2.35 3.30 -0.09
C VAL A 141 -1.06 4.12 -0.18
N ASP A 142 -0.97 4.99 -1.17
CA ASP A 142 0.13 5.97 -1.29
C ASP A 142 -0.14 7.14 -0.34
N ILE A 143 0.38 6.99 0.88
CA ILE A 143 -0.02 7.85 2.00
C ILE A 143 0.84 9.11 2.09
N GLY A 144 1.20 9.68 0.96
CA GLY A 144 1.81 11.00 0.85
C GLY A 144 2.97 11.08 -0.11
N GLY A 145 3.09 12.24 -0.75
CA GLY A 145 4.10 12.55 -1.75
C GLY A 145 3.84 13.91 -2.38
N PRO A 146 4.59 14.33 -3.38
CA PRO A 146 4.36 15.57 -4.12
C PRO A 146 2.97 15.67 -4.70
N PHE A 147 2.54 16.84 -5.16
CA PHE A 147 1.23 16.97 -5.82
C PHE A 147 1.08 16.09 -7.07
N TRP A 148 2.17 15.75 -7.75
CA TRP A 148 2.11 14.82 -8.88
C TRP A 148 1.66 13.39 -8.50
N ASN A 149 1.71 13.00 -7.20
CA ASN A 149 1.17 11.71 -6.74
C ASN A 149 -0.30 11.51 -7.11
N PHE A 150 -1.08 12.57 -7.22
CA PHE A 150 -2.46 12.46 -7.71
C PHE A 150 -2.53 11.87 -9.13
N GLU A 151 -1.51 12.11 -9.97
CA GLU A 151 -1.41 11.53 -11.31
C GLU A 151 -1.16 10.02 -11.27
N VAL A 152 -0.44 9.52 -10.24
CA VAL A 152 -0.19 8.07 -10.05
C VAL A 152 -1.51 7.31 -9.97
N ARG A 153 -2.44 7.79 -9.14
CA ARG A 153 -3.78 7.21 -9.03
C ARG A 153 -4.51 7.20 -10.37
N ASP A 154 -4.43 8.30 -11.11
CA ASP A 154 -5.12 8.44 -12.39
C ASP A 154 -4.48 7.59 -13.50
N ILE A 155 -3.16 7.42 -13.48
CA ILE A 155 -2.44 6.51 -14.36
C ILE A 155 -2.80 5.05 -14.02
N ALA A 156 -2.79 4.67 -12.74
CA ALA A 156 -3.14 3.34 -12.30
C ALA A 156 -4.57 2.93 -12.73
N ARG A 157 -5.54 3.85 -12.63
CA ARG A 157 -6.93 3.62 -13.09
C ARG A 157 -7.03 3.29 -14.58
N ARG A 158 -6.14 3.81 -15.42
CA ARG A 158 -6.10 3.59 -16.87
C ARG A 158 -5.17 2.45 -17.28
N THR A 159 -4.41 1.91 -16.35
CA THR A 159 -3.43 0.84 -16.59
C THR A 159 -4.00 -0.49 -16.14
N GLU A 160 -4.14 -1.43 -17.07
CA GLU A 160 -4.71 -2.74 -16.77
C GLU A 160 -3.89 -3.51 -15.72
N ALA A 161 -2.58 -3.60 -15.93
CA ALA A 161 -1.65 -4.26 -15.02
C ALA A 161 -1.15 -3.30 -13.93
N ALA A 162 -2.08 -2.71 -13.16
CA ALA A 162 -1.78 -1.81 -12.05
C ALA A 162 -2.64 -2.16 -10.81
N PRO A 163 -2.13 -1.96 -9.59
CA PRO A 163 -2.95 -2.05 -8.39
C PRO A 163 -3.98 -0.92 -8.36
N ARG A 164 -5.00 -1.04 -7.52
CA ARG A 164 -5.82 0.12 -7.13
C ARG A 164 -4.98 1.02 -6.24
N VAL A 165 -5.07 2.32 -6.47
CA VAL A 165 -4.30 3.31 -5.71
C VAL A 165 -5.24 4.33 -5.10
N VAL A 166 -5.14 4.56 -3.79
CA VAL A 166 -5.64 5.76 -3.12
C VAL A 166 -4.44 6.60 -2.72
N VAL A 167 -4.61 7.93 -2.67
CA VAL A 167 -3.48 8.85 -2.49
C VAL A 167 -3.75 9.91 -1.44
N ALA A 168 -2.69 10.28 -0.71
CA ALA A 168 -2.56 11.57 -0.05
C ALA A 168 -1.65 12.49 -0.88
N GLY A 169 -1.75 13.80 -0.64
CA GLY A 169 -0.87 14.81 -1.21
C GLY A 169 0.40 15.05 -0.39
N PRO A 170 1.00 16.25 -0.51
CA PRO A 170 2.15 16.63 0.30
C PRO A 170 1.87 16.53 1.79
N LEU A 171 2.84 16.03 2.54
CA LEU A 171 2.70 15.84 3.97
C LEU A 171 2.72 17.19 4.69
N VAL A 172 1.66 17.50 5.42
CA VAL A 172 1.65 18.62 6.39
C VAL A 172 2.68 18.30 7.46
N SER A 173 3.63 19.18 7.72
CA SER A 173 4.68 18.91 8.72
C SER A 173 5.15 20.17 9.42
N MET A 174 5.68 20.04 10.64
CA MET A 174 6.33 21.12 11.37
C MET A 174 7.82 21.27 11.01
N VAL A 175 8.34 20.36 10.19
CA VAL A 175 9.72 20.40 9.68
C VAL A 175 9.74 20.37 8.16
N ASP A 176 10.77 20.96 7.56
CA ASP A 176 11.02 20.90 6.11
C ASP A 176 12.02 19.79 5.74
N ARG A 177 12.08 19.50 4.44
CA ARG A 177 13.08 18.61 3.83
C ARG A 177 13.52 19.16 2.48
N VAL A 178 14.28 20.25 2.53
CA VAL A 178 14.70 21.05 1.34
C VAL A 178 15.36 20.20 0.25
N LYS A 179 16.07 19.12 0.63
CA LYS A 179 16.73 18.21 -0.32
C LYS A 179 15.76 17.37 -1.15
N LEU A 180 14.49 17.29 -0.74
CA LEU A 180 13.44 16.61 -1.49
C LEU A 180 12.65 17.58 -2.39
N ASP A 181 12.91 18.87 -2.31
CA ASP A 181 12.19 19.88 -3.08
C ASP A 181 12.81 20.07 -4.48
N LEU A 182 12.09 19.64 -5.49
CA LEU A 182 12.39 19.86 -6.89
C LEU A 182 11.35 20.80 -7.55
N GLY A 183 10.70 21.67 -6.75
CA GLY A 183 9.63 22.56 -7.18
C GLY A 183 8.22 22.02 -6.92
N ASP A 184 8.11 20.78 -6.45
CA ASP A 184 6.87 20.11 -5.99
C ASP A 184 7.25 19.25 -4.78
N PRO A 185 7.43 19.84 -3.59
CA PRO A 185 7.96 19.14 -2.43
C PRO A 185 6.94 18.11 -1.87
N PRO A 186 7.41 16.90 -1.49
CA PRO A 186 6.55 15.89 -0.86
C PRO A 186 6.18 16.23 0.59
N ILE A 187 6.93 17.13 1.24
CA ILE A 187 6.76 17.53 2.64
C ILE A 187 6.73 19.06 2.67
N ILE A 188 5.64 19.61 3.17
CA ILE A 188 5.45 21.05 3.26
C ILE A 188 5.41 21.47 4.74
N LYS A 189 6.36 22.32 5.12
CA LYS A 189 6.39 22.88 6.47
C LYS A 189 5.24 23.85 6.65
N THR A 190 4.50 23.66 7.74
CA THR A 190 3.47 24.56 8.24
C THR A 190 3.79 24.95 9.67
N THR A 191 3.72 26.25 9.98
CA THR A 191 4.08 26.82 11.28
C THR A 191 2.84 27.30 12.05
N SER A 192 1.69 27.28 11.40
CA SER A 192 0.41 27.68 11.99
C SER A 192 -0.75 26.79 11.52
N ALA A 193 -1.85 26.83 12.25
CA ALA A 193 -3.10 26.17 11.87
C ALA A 193 -3.63 26.66 10.52
N GLU A 194 -3.47 27.96 10.21
CA GLU A 194 -3.94 28.57 8.96
C GLU A 194 -3.17 28.01 7.76
N GLU A 195 -1.84 27.94 7.85
CA GLU A 195 -1.00 27.35 6.80
C GLU A 195 -1.35 25.88 6.54
N ALA A 196 -1.59 25.11 7.60
CA ALA A 196 -2.00 23.71 7.49
C ALA A 196 -3.37 23.59 6.78
N VAL A 197 -4.36 24.40 7.16
CA VAL A 197 -5.67 24.42 6.51
C VAL A 197 -5.57 24.83 5.04
N ASP A 198 -4.72 25.79 4.69
CA ASP A 198 -4.54 26.23 3.31
C ASP A 198 -3.89 25.15 2.43
N LEU A 199 -2.95 24.37 2.99
CA LEU A 199 -2.40 23.22 2.30
C LEU A 199 -3.47 22.13 2.10
N VAL A 200 -4.21 21.79 3.15
CA VAL A 200 -5.31 20.80 3.08
C VAL A 200 -6.37 21.20 2.05
N ARG A 201 -6.72 22.49 1.93
CA ARG A 201 -7.65 22.96 0.89
C ARG A 201 -7.12 22.68 -0.53
N LYS A 202 -5.81 22.84 -0.77
CA LYS A 202 -5.19 22.52 -2.06
C LYS A 202 -5.27 21.02 -2.36
N GLU A 203 -5.09 20.17 -1.35
CA GLU A 203 -5.21 18.71 -1.48
C GLU A 203 -6.67 18.27 -1.72
N ILE A 204 -7.63 18.87 -1.02
CA ILE A 204 -9.07 18.64 -1.24
C ILE A 204 -9.45 18.98 -2.69
N ALA A 205 -8.95 20.10 -3.23
CA ALA A 205 -9.18 20.49 -4.62
C ALA A 205 -8.62 19.47 -5.63
N ARG A 206 -7.58 18.70 -5.25
CA ARG A 206 -7.00 17.57 -6.03
C ARG A 206 -7.68 16.24 -5.73
N LYS A 207 -8.76 16.22 -4.93
CA LYS A 207 -9.50 15.01 -4.52
C LYS A 207 -8.60 14.01 -3.77
N ALA A 208 -7.88 14.48 -2.78
CA ALA A 208 -7.13 13.62 -1.88
C ALA A 208 -8.05 12.58 -1.23
N ASP A 209 -7.57 11.35 -1.10
CA ASP A 209 -8.28 10.27 -0.40
C ASP A 209 -7.99 10.29 1.11
N TYR A 210 -6.83 10.88 1.49
CA TYR A 210 -6.37 11.11 2.84
C TYR A 210 -5.70 12.48 2.98
N ILE A 211 -5.79 13.08 4.17
CA ILE A 211 -4.87 14.13 4.60
C ILE A 211 -3.76 13.45 5.40
N LYS A 212 -2.50 13.74 5.06
CA LYS A 212 -1.35 13.15 5.75
C LYS A 212 -0.60 14.21 6.53
N VAL A 213 -0.37 13.94 7.80
CA VAL A 213 0.54 14.71 8.65
C VAL A 213 1.81 13.90 8.94
N TRP A 214 2.97 14.51 8.79
CA TRP A 214 4.25 13.98 9.22
C TRP A 214 4.63 14.66 10.54
N PHE A 215 4.18 14.06 11.65
CA PHE A 215 4.30 14.61 12.97
C PHE A 215 5.67 14.23 13.57
N ILE A 216 6.65 15.10 13.40
CA ILE A 216 8.00 14.91 13.90
C ILE A 216 8.19 15.71 15.17
N TYR A 217 8.65 15.05 16.22
CA TYR A 217 8.97 15.62 17.51
C TYR A 217 10.48 15.68 17.73
N ARG A 218 10.93 16.77 18.30
CA ARG A 218 12.30 16.94 18.79
C ARG A 218 12.24 17.37 20.26
N PRO A 219 13.20 16.94 21.10
CA PRO A 219 13.26 17.41 22.48
C PRO A 219 13.26 18.94 22.56
N GLY A 220 12.28 19.51 23.26
CA GLY A 220 12.07 20.95 23.37
C GLY A 220 10.98 21.54 22.47
N ASP A 221 10.41 20.75 21.56
CA ASP A 221 9.25 21.19 20.78
C ASP A 221 8.00 21.36 21.67
N ASP A 222 7.19 22.37 21.36
CA ASP A 222 5.87 22.56 21.99
C ASP A 222 4.84 21.61 21.36
N ILE A 223 4.64 20.48 22.01
CA ILE A 223 3.69 19.45 21.59
C ILE A 223 2.26 20.01 21.50
N ALA A 224 1.85 20.91 22.40
CA ALA A 224 0.48 21.43 22.36
C ALA A 224 0.27 22.33 21.14
N ALA A 225 1.26 23.17 20.80
CA ALA A 225 1.21 23.97 19.58
C ALA A 225 1.22 23.10 18.32
N GLN A 226 2.05 22.05 18.29
CA GLN A 226 2.05 21.09 17.16
C GLN A 226 0.73 20.30 17.05
N GLU A 227 0.17 19.83 18.17
CA GLU A 227 -1.15 19.16 18.22
C GLU A 227 -2.25 20.06 17.64
N ALA A 228 -2.21 21.36 17.89
CA ALA A 228 -3.17 22.32 17.34
C ALA A 228 -3.08 22.41 15.80
N ILE A 229 -1.87 22.35 15.21
CA ILE A 229 -1.66 22.30 13.75
C ILE A 229 -2.23 21.00 13.17
N VAL A 230 -1.91 19.85 13.79
CA VAL A 230 -2.43 18.53 13.39
C VAL A 230 -3.95 18.52 13.43
N LYS A 231 -4.54 19.07 14.51
CA LYS A 231 -5.99 19.17 14.67
C LYS A 231 -6.62 20.03 13.58
N ALA A 232 -6.03 21.18 13.26
CA ALA A 232 -6.56 22.05 12.22
C ALA A 232 -6.54 21.40 10.83
N ALA A 233 -5.47 20.68 10.50
CA ALA A 233 -5.39 19.89 9.28
C ALA A 233 -6.46 18.78 9.25
N GLY A 234 -6.64 18.06 10.37
CA GLY A 234 -7.66 17.02 10.51
C GLY A 234 -9.07 17.55 10.39
N ASP A 235 -9.42 18.62 11.12
CA ASP A 235 -10.75 19.25 11.07
C ASP A 235 -11.10 19.69 9.64
N ALA A 236 -10.15 20.26 8.91
CA ALA A 236 -10.36 20.68 7.51
C ALA A 236 -10.59 19.47 6.59
N GLY A 237 -9.85 18.39 6.76
CA GLY A 237 -10.06 17.12 6.05
C GLY A 237 -11.43 16.51 6.36
N HIS A 238 -11.77 16.38 7.65
CA HIS A 238 -13.03 15.80 8.11
C HIS A 238 -14.24 16.58 7.61
N ALA A 239 -14.15 17.91 7.56
CA ALA A 239 -15.23 18.76 6.98
C ALA A 239 -15.51 18.44 5.50
N ALA A 240 -14.51 17.89 4.78
CA ALA A 240 -14.63 17.41 3.40
C ALA A 240 -14.87 15.88 3.29
N GLY A 241 -15.04 15.16 4.43
CA GLY A 241 -15.21 13.71 4.46
C GLY A 241 -13.91 12.93 4.18
N ILE A 242 -12.75 13.57 4.33
CA ILE A 242 -11.42 12.99 4.09
C ILE A 242 -10.77 12.68 5.45
N PRO A 243 -10.35 11.42 5.71
CA PRO A 243 -9.73 11.04 6.97
C PRO A 243 -8.31 11.55 7.13
N LEU A 244 -7.90 11.69 8.40
CA LEU A 244 -6.58 12.13 8.81
C LEU A 244 -5.67 10.91 9.09
N ALA A 245 -4.58 10.78 8.34
CA ALA A 245 -3.49 9.85 8.60
C ALA A 245 -2.29 10.60 9.21
N VAL A 246 -1.72 10.06 10.29
CA VAL A 246 -0.63 10.72 11.00
C VAL A 246 0.55 9.76 11.21
N HIS A 247 1.74 10.20 10.76
CA HIS A 247 3.02 9.61 11.17
C HIS A 247 3.33 10.03 12.61
N ALA A 248 3.52 9.09 13.49
CA ALA A 248 3.92 9.35 14.87
C ALA A 248 4.64 8.14 15.44
N THR A 249 5.93 8.28 15.70
CA THR A 249 6.82 7.20 16.16
C THR A 249 7.12 7.27 17.65
N GLU A 250 6.84 8.40 18.30
CA GLU A 250 6.94 8.54 19.75
C GLU A 250 5.56 8.44 20.40
N LEU A 251 5.50 7.89 21.62
CA LEU A 251 4.24 7.73 22.36
C LEU A 251 3.53 9.08 22.59
N VAL A 252 4.30 10.15 22.82
CA VAL A 252 3.76 11.49 23.03
C VAL A 252 3.09 12.05 21.78
N THR A 253 3.71 11.88 20.61
CA THR A 253 3.15 12.34 19.31
C THR A 253 1.97 11.47 18.89
N ALA A 254 2.05 10.16 19.11
CA ALA A 254 0.96 9.24 18.81
C ALA A 254 -0.31 9.58 19.59
N LYS A 255 -0.19 9.87 20.90
CA LYS A 255 -1.33 10.31 21.71
C LYS A 255 -1.83 11.70 21.28
N ALA A 256 -0.94 12.64 20.97
CA ALA A 256 -1.32 13.97 20.48
C ALA A 256 -2.06 13.87 19.14
N ALA A 257 -1.57 13.06 18.19
CA ALA A 257 -2.25 12.77 16.94
C ALA A 257 -3.67 12.22 17.15
N LEU A 258 -3.82 11.28 18.08
CA LEU A 258 -5.12 10.68 18.39
C LEU A 258 -6.06 11.70 19.09
N ARG A 259 -5.56 12.57 19.98
CA ARG A 259 -6.36 13.66 20.56
C ARG A 259 -6.80 14.67 19.49
N ALA A 260 -5.93 14.91 18.50
CA ALA A 260 -6.22 15.74 17.34
C ALA A 260 -7.21 15.11 16.34
N GLY A 261 -7.63 13.85 16.55
CA GLY A 261 -8.66 13.20 15.75
C GLY A 261 -8.12 12.28 14.64
N ALA A 262 -6.88 11.79 14.74
CA ALA A 262 -6.33 10.86 13.76
C ALA A 262 -7.24 9.63 13.58
N ASP A 263 -7.60 9.32 12.32
CA ASP A 263 -8.35 8.12 11.92
C ASP A 263 -7.41 6.97 11.57
N TYR A 264 -6.18 7.29 11.20
CA TYR A 264 -5.19 6.34 10.76
C TYR A 264 -3.82 6.71 11.35
N LEU A 265 -3.34 5.90 12.29
CA LEU A 265 -2.02 6.05 12.86
C LEU A 265 -1.05 5.16 12.11
N VAL A 266 -0.02 5.76 11.52
CA VAL A 266 0.99 5.05 10.74
C VAL A 266 2.34 5.09 11.45
N HIS A 267 3.04 3.97 11.37
CA HIS A 267 4.20 3.53 12.12
C HIS A 267 3.88 3.07 13.54
N SER A 268 4.72 2.17 14.02
CA SER A 268 4.72 1.77 15.43
C SER A 268 5.33 2.87 16.29
N VAL A 269 4.83 2.98 17.53
CA VAL A 269 5.55 3.70 18.58
C VAL A 269 6.86 2.96 18.86
N GLU A 270 8.00 3.66 18.80
CA GLU A 270 9.34 3.08 18.85
C GLU A 270 10.04 3.32 20.20
N ASP A 271 9.71 4.44 20.87
CA ASP A 271 10.41 4.96 22.06
C ASP A 271 9.91 4.37 23.38
N ALA A 272 8.67 3.87 23.41
CA ALA A 272 8.05 3.37 24.63
C ALA A 272 6.97 2.30 24.37
N PRO A 273 6.66 1.43 25.37
CA PRO A 273 5.46 0.61 25.34
C PRO A 273 4.19 1.48 25.31
N VAL A 274 3.25 1.16 24.39
CA VAL A 274 1.94 1.84 24.38
C VAL A 274 1.19 1.56 25.66
N ASP A 275 0.53 2.59 26.20
CA ASP A 275 -0.19 2.52 27.47
C ASP A 275 -1.72 2.45 27.29
N ASP A 276 -2.45 2.43 28.39
CA ASP A 276 -3.92 2.32 28.38
C ASP A 276 -4.59 3.57 27.82
N GLU A 277 -3.98 4.76 27.97
CA GLU A 277 -4.48 6.00 27.36
C GLU A 277 -4.40 5.92 25.83
N PHE A 278 -3.26 5.45 25.29
CA PHE A 278 -3.11 5.23 23.84
C PHE A 278 -4.20 4.27 23.32
N ILE A 279 -4.40 3.13 23.99
CA ILE A 279 -5.42 2.13 23.61
C ILE A 279 -6.83 2.74 23.67
N ALA A 280 -7.13 3.52 24.71
CA ALA A 280 -8.43 4.19 24.86
C ALA A 280 -8.68 5.21 23.74
N LEU A 281 -7.66 6.00 23.37
CA LEU A 281 -7.72 6.98 22.28
C LEU A 281 -7.92 6.29 20.92
N MET A 282 -7.18 5.21 20.63
CA MET A 282 -7.36 4.41 19.41
C MET A 282 -8.80 3.88 19.30
N LYS A 283 -9.35 3.35 20.38
CA LYS A 283 -10.75 2.84 20.42
C LYS A 283 -11.76 3.97 20.25
N LYS A 284 -11.57 5.10 20.93
CA LYS A 284 -12.44 6.29 20.83
C LYS A 284 -12.55 6.77 19.39
N ASN A 285 -11.43 6.90 18.69
CA ASN A 285 -11.39 7.36 17.30
C ASN A 285 -11.77 6.25 16.31
N LYS A 286 -11.89 4.99 16.74
CA LYS A 286 -11.97 3.82 15.87
C LYS A 286 -10.84 3.80 14.86
N ALA A 287 -9.67 4.27 15.28
CA ALA A 287 -8.54 4.49 14.39
C ALA A 287 -7.95 3.16 13.90
N LEU A 288 -7.43 3.19 12.68
CA LEU A 288 -6.67 2.11 12.07
C LEU A 288 -5.20 2.24 12.47
N TYR A 289 -4.52 1.12 12.71
CA TYR A 289 -3.10 1.07 13.03
C TYR A 289 -2.31 0.36 11.92
N CYS A 290 -1.20 0.97 11.46
CA CYS A 290 -0.31 0.38 10.44
C CYS A 290 1.12 0.38 10.99
N PRO A 291 1.71 -0.77 11.34
CA PRO A 291 2.95 -0.82 12.11
C PRO A 291 4.22 -0.45 11.33
N THR A 292 4.33 -0.78 10.04
CA THR A 292 5.52 -0.60 9.20
C THR A 292 6.83 -1.04 9.89
N LEU A 293 6.87 -2.28 10.35
CA LEU A 293 7.97 -2.81 11.19
C LEU A 293 9.30 -2.89 10.45
N PHE A 294 9.26 -3.12 9.11
CA PHE A 294 10.45 -3.40 8.32
C PHE A 294 11.22 -2.14 7.92
N VAL A 295 10.57 -0.98 7.76
CA VAL A 295 11.21 0.21 7.18
C VAL A 295 12.50 0.63 7.91
N THR A 296 12.49 0.66 9.23
CA THR A 296 13.68 0.98 10.05
C THR A 296 14.82 -0.01 9.80
N LEU A 297 14.50 -1.30 9.67
CA LEU A 297 15.50 -2.33 9.32
C LEU A 297 16.05 -2.14 7.91
N GLY A 298 15.19 -1.78 6.94
CA GLY A 298 15.59 -1.45 5.56
C GLY A 298 16.69 -0.40 5.53
N TYR A 299 16.49 0.72 6.22
CA TYR A 299 17.50 1.77 6.36
C TYR A 299 18.78 1.26 7.04
N GLN A 300 18.63 0.47 8.11
CA GLN A 300 19.77 -0.04 8.85
C GLN A 300 20.62 -0.99 8.00
N TYR A 301 20.00 -1.93 7.30
CA TYR A 301 20.69 -2.85 6.37
C TYR A 301 21.38 -2.08 5.24
N ALA A 302 20.68 -1.14 4.62
CA ALA A 302 21.21 -0.36 3.50
C ALA A 302 22.43 0.45 3.91
N PHE A 303 22.34 1.23 4.99
CA PHE A 303 23.43 2.13 5.41
C PHE A 303 24.59 1.43 6.13
N SER A 304 24.43 0.18 6.57
CA SER A 304 25.54 -0.65 7.04
C SER A 304 26.18 -1.48 5.94
N ASN A 305 25.72 -1.37 4.70
CA ASN A 305 26.13 -2.19 3.56
C ASN A 305 25.92 -3.69 3.79
N THR A 306 24.88 -4.04 4.55
CA THR A 306 24.52 -5.43 4.85
C THR A 306 23.20 -5.86 4.24
N TRP A 307 22.58 -4.98 3.45
CA TRP A 307 21.32 -5.30 2.76
C TRP A 307 21.56 -6.43 1.74
N LYS A 308 20.73 -7.44 1.82
CA LYS A 308 20.76 -8.58 0.88
C LYS A 308 19.36 -8.88 0.42
N ALA A 309 19.21 -8.98 -0.90
CA ALA A 309 17.96 -9.40 -1.49
C ALA A 309 17.63 -10.84 -1.11
N THR A 310 16.42 -11.07 -0.61
CA THR A 310 15.85 -12.41 -0.44
C THR A 310 15.62 -13.08 -1.81
N ASP A 311 15.31 -14.36 -1.83
CA ASP A 311 15.04 -15.06 -3.09
C ASP A 311 13.77 -14.55 -3.77
N ILE A 312 12.78 -14.09 -3.02
CA ILE A 312 11.59 -13.47 -3.59
C ILE A 312 11.90 -12.09 -4.16
N GLU A 313 12.71 -11.28 -3.49
CA GLU A 313 13.15 -9.97 -3.98
C GLU A 313 13.97 -10.08 -5.27
N LYS A 314 14.90 -11.05 -5.38
CA LYS A 314 15.64 -11.34 -6.62
C LYS A 314 14.73 -11.71 -7.79
N ARG A 315 13.62 -12.38 -7.52
CA ARG A 315 12.68 -12.84 -8.55
C ARG A 315 11.64 -11.79 -8.91
N ARG A 316 11.14 -11.02 -7.93
CA ARG A 316 9.91 -10.21 -8.05
C ARG A 316 10.06 -8.75 -7.63
N ALA A 317 11.25 -8.25 -7.31
CA ALA A 317 11.53 -6.82 -7.26
C ALA A 317 11.93 -6.29 -8.63
N ASP A 318 11.91 -4.97 -8.77
CA ASP A 318 12.53 -4.32 -9.92
C ASP A 318 14.04 -4.58 -9.92
N PRO A 319 14.61 -5.25 -10.94
CA PRO A 319 16.01 -5.64 -10.95
C PRO A 319 16.98 -4.46 -10.93
N GLU A 320 16.57 -3.31 -11.49
CA GLU A 320 17.37 -2.08 -11.44
C GLU A 320 17.47 -1.53 -10.02
N ILE A 321 16.36 -1.53 -9.29
CA ILE A 321 16.34 -1.10 -7.88
C ILE A 321 17.19 -2.04 -7.01
N VAL A 322 17.05 -3.35 -7.19
CA VAL A 322 17.88 -4.34 -6.48
C VAL A 322 19.38 -4.12 -6.75
N ALA A 323 19.76 -3.85 -8.01
CA ALA A 323 21.13 -3.58 -8.38
C ALA A 323 21.69 -2.32 -7.69
N MET A 324 20.88 -1.26 -7.61
CA MET A 324 21.25 0.00 -6.94
C MET A 324 21.43 -0.12 -5.43
N MET A 325 20.83 -1.12 -4.79
CA MET A 325 21.08 -1.40 -3.37
C MET A 325 22.52 -1.87 -3.09
N GLY A 326 23.22 -2.41 -4.10
CA GLY A 326 24.64 -2.80 -4.04
C GLY A 326 25.62 -1.71 -4.48
N ASP A 327 25.17 -0.47 -4.70
CA ASP A 327 26.04 0.57 -5.25
C ASP A 327 27.04 1.14 -4.22
N LEU A 328 26.84 0.96 -2.92
CA LEU A 328 27.81 1.43 -1.92
C LEU A 328 29.24 0.91 -2.15
N ASP A 329 29.39 -0.28 -2.72
CA ASP A 329 30.70 -0.84 -3.08
C ASP A 329 31.32 -0.17 -4.33
N LYS A 330 30.55 0.62 -5.08
CA LYS A 330 30.96 1.28 -6.33
C LYS A 330 31.15 2.79 -6.17
N ILE A 331 30.53 3.39 -5.14
CA ILE A 331 30.58 4.82 -4.90
C ILE A 331 31.95 5.18 -4.30
N PRO A 332 32.67 6.16 -4.87
CA PRO A 332 33.91 6.66 -4.28
C PRO A 332 33.69 7.05 -2.81
N LYS A 333 34.62 6.65 -1.92
CA LYS A 333 34.43 6.79 -0.48
C LYS A 333 34.17 8.24 -0.05
N GLU A 334 34.78 9.20 -0.73
CA GLU A 334 34.61 10.63 -0.51
C GLU A 334 33.20 11.16 -0.91
N MET A 335 32.47 10.40 -1.71
CA MET A 335 31.08 10.74 -2.09
C MET A 335 30.04 10.02 -1.21
N ILE A 336 30.46 9.12 -0.33
CA ILE A 336 29.56 8.48 0.63
C ILE A 336 29.36 9.42 1.82
N PRO A 337 28.10 9.73 2.21
CA PRO A 337 27.83 10.57 3.38
C PRO A 337 28.54 10.07 4.64
N GLU A 338 29.09 10.98 5.44
CA GLU A 338 29.88 10.66 6.64
C GLU A 338 29.15 9.69 7.58
N ARG A 339 27.85 9.93 7.81
CA ARG A 339 27.04 9.05 8.67
C ARG A 339 26.93 7.61 8.16
N VAL A 340 26.92 7.44 6.82
CA VAL A 340 26.89 6.10 6.18
C VAL A 340 28.27 5.45 6.32
N ASN A 341 29.36 6.20 6.06
CA ASN A 341 30.71 5.72 6.27
C ASN A 341 30.94 5.28 7.72
N ALA A 342 30.49 6.08 8.69
CA ALA A 342 30.58 5.74 10.11
C ALA A 342 29.81 4.45 10.44
N ARG A 343 28.62 4.27 9.87
CA ARG A 343 27.81 3.07 10.06
C ARG A 343 28.45 1.83 9.45
N MET A 344 29.02 1.95 8.26
CA MET A 344 29.75 0.87 7.58
C MET A 344 31.01 0.47 8.36
N ALA A 345 31.72 1.45 8.97
CA ALA A 345 32.94 1.21 9.74
C ALA A 345 32.68 0.54 11.10
N ALA A 346 31.50 0.77 11.68
CA ALA A 346 31.08 0.20 12.96
C ALA A 346 29.66 -0.40 12.84
N PRO A 347 29.49 -1.50 12.09
CA PRO A 347 28.19 -2.11 11.91
C PRO A 347 27.68 -2.69 13.24
N SER A 348 26.52 -2.18 13.69
CA SER A 348 25.76 -2.82 14.77
C SER A 348 24.89 -3.92 14.20
N GLU A 349 24.60 -4.93 15.02
CA GLU A 349 23.63 -5.96 14.64
C GLU A 349 22.26 -5.31 14.34
N VAL A 350 21.71 -5.63 13.18
CA VAL A 350 20.38 -5.15 12.77
C VAL A 350 19.33 -6.12 13.30
N LYS A 351 18.52 -5.64 14.23
CA LYS A 351 17.47 -6.42 14.89
C LYS A 351 16.15 -5.66 14.85
N PRO A 352 15.01 -6.37 14.75
CA PRO A 352 13.71 -5.76 14.95
C PRO A 352 13.62 -5.12 16.35
N SER A 353 12.98 -3.97 16.44
CA SER A 353 12.70 -3.33 17.73
C SER A 353 11.71 -4.19 18.51
N GLN A 354 12.12 -4.66 19.69
CA GLN A 354 11.26 -5.43 20.57
C GLN A 354 10.04 -4.61 21.02
N THR A 355 10.23 -3.31 21.30
CA THR A 355 9.14 -2.39 21.64
C THR A 355 8.08 -2.32 20.54
N MET A 356 8.48 -2.20 19.27
CA MET A 356 7.55 -2.16 18.15
C MET A 356 6.76 -3.46 18.01
N LEU A 357 7.44 -4.61 18.17
CA LEU A 357 6.79 -5.94 18.11
C LEU A 357 5.76 -6.10 19.24
N GLU A 358 6.12 -5.77 20.47
CA GLU A 358 5.24 -5.84 21.64
C GLU A 358 4.06 -4.85 21.52
N ASN A 359 4.32 -3.65 21.01
CA ASN A 359 3.27 -2.66 20.75
C ASN A 359 2.26 -3.14 19.72
N LEU A 360 2.70 -3.74 18.62
CA LEU A 360 1.80 -4.35 17.64
C LEU A 360 0.92 -5.43 18.29
N LYS A 361 1.53 -6.33 19.09
CA LYS A 361 0.79 -7.38 19.78
C LYS A 361 -0.26 -6.82 20.75
N LYS A 362 0.12 -5.82 21.55
CA LYS A 362 -0.80 -5.15 22.49
C LYS A 362 -1.96 -4.45 21.77
N VAL A 363 -1.69 -3.78 20.67
CA VAL A 363 -2.70 -3.13 19.82
C VAL A 363 -3.67 -4.15 19.24
N TRP A 364 -3.13 -5.27 18.70
CA TRP A 364 -3.94 -6.36 18.16
C TRP A 364 -4.84 -7.00 19.23
N ASP A 365 -4.27 -7.35 20.39
CA ASP A 365 -5.00 -8.00 21.50
C ASP A 365 -6.07 -7.08 22.11
N ALA A 366 -5.87 -5.77 22.00
CA ALA A 366 -6.90 -4.79 22.40
C ALA A 366 -8.08 -4.70 21.42
N GLY A 367 -8.05 -5.45 20.30
CA GLY A 367 -9.09 -5.45 19.26
C GLY A 367 -9.10 -4.20 18.39
N ILE A 368 -7.99 -3.47 18.32
CA ILE A 368 -7.83 -2.33 17.42
C ILE A 368 -7.61 -2.87 16.01
N PRO A 369 -8.27 -2.32 14.98
CA PRO A 369 -8.04 -2.71 13.60
C PRO A 369 -6.59 -2.43 13.18
N VAL A 370 -5.95 -3.43 12.56
CA VAL A 370 -4.59 -3.34 12.03
C VAL A 370 -4.61 -3.56 10.53
N ALA A 371 -3.88 -2.72 9.79
CA ALA A 371 -3.58 -2.93 8.38
C ALA A 371 -2.07 -3.20 8.21
N MET A 372 -1.73 -4.16 7.37
CA MET A 372 -0.35 -4.39 6.96
C MET A 372 0.07 -3.28 5.99
N GLY A 373 1.22 -2.66 6.22
CA GLY A 373 1.83 -1.68 5.34
C GLY A 373 3.34 -1.62 5.55
N THR A 374 4.07 -1.38 4.46
CA THR A 374 5.53 -1.56 4.43
C THR A 374 6.31 -0.27 4.54
N ASP A 375 5.70 0.87 4.19
CA ASP A 375 6.40 2.13 3.89
C ASP A 375 7.35 1.98 2.68
N ALA A 376 6.93 1.14 1.69
CA ALA A 376 7.71 0.87 0.50
C ALA A 376 7.98 2.13 -0.31
N GLY A 377 9.20 2.21 -0.83
CA GLY A 377 9.79 3.39 -1.44
C GLY A 377 10.90 3.98 -0.57
N ASN A 378 10.87 3.80 0.75
CA ASN A 378 11.97 4.17 1.63
C ASN A 378 13.18 3.25 1.44
N VAL A 379 14.38 3.77 1.78
CA VAL A 379 15.66 3.07 1.53
C VAL A 379 15.64 1.65 2.10
N GLY A 380 15.88 0.67 1.24
CA GLY A 380 15.90 -0.75 1.60
C GLY A 380 14.53 -1.41 1.67
N THR A 381 13.43 -0.67 1.48
CA THR A 381 12.05 -1.17 1.50
C THR A 381 11.46 -1.11 0.10
N LEU A 382 11.54 -2.25 -0.62
CA LEU A 382 11.22 -2.33 -2.04
C LEU A 382 9.72 -2.40 -2.29
N HIS A 383 9.23 -1.76 -3.34
CA HIS A 383 7.87 -1.93 -3.83
C HIS A 383 7.59 -3.41 -4.14
N GLY A 384 6.47 -3.90 -3.68
CA GLY A 384 6.01 -5.28 -3.89
C GLY A 384 6.55 -6.27 -2.86
N PRO A 385 7.76 -6.83 -2.99
CA PRO A 385 8.17 -7.97 -2.16
C PRO A 385 8.44 -7.63 -0.69
N SER A 386 8.60 -6.35 -0.31
CA SER A 386 8.77 -6.01 1.11
C SER A 386 7.54 -6.35 1.97
N VAL A 387 6.38 -6.59 1.36
CA VAL A 387 5.20 -7.09 2.10
C VAL A 387 5.49 -8.42 2.82
N PHE A 388 6.34 -9.28 2.25
CA PHE A 388 6.67 -10.57 2.87
C PHE A 388 7.59 -10.38 4.09
N ARG A 389 8.52 -9.41 4.04
CA ARG A 389 9.34 -9.05 5.21
C ARG A 389 8.50 -8.43 6.34
N GLU A 390 7.56 -7.58 6.00
CA GLU A 390 6.62 -7.00 6.96
C GLU A 390 5.78 -8.08 7.63
N MET A 391 5.20 -9.00 6.84
CA MET A 391 4.40 -10.11 7.34
C MET A 391 5.22 -11.06 8.25
N GLU A 392 6.48 -11.36 7.92
CA GLU A 392 7.39 -12.12 8.78
C GLU A 392 7.57 -11.44 10.16
N LEU A 393 7.75 -10.11 10.17
CA LEU A 393 7.86 -9.35 11.41
C LEU A 393 6.56 -9.32 12.20
N MET A 394 5.41 -9.26 11.54
CA MET A 394 4.11 -9.37 12.22
C MET A 394 3.94 -10.75 12.88
N VAL A 395 4.41 -11.82 12.26
CA VAL A 395 4.45 -13.16 12.90
C VAL A 395 5.42 -13.16 14.09
N LYS A 396 6.60 -12.55 13.96
CA LYS A 396 7.55 -12.39 15.09
C LYS A 396 6.96 -11.57 16.24
N ALA A 397 6.05 -10.65 15.95
CA ALA A 397 5.29 -9.92 16.97
C ALA A 397 4.25 -10.79 17.68
N GLY A 398 4.02 -12.04 17.25
CA GLY A 398 3.09 -12.98 17.87
C GLY A 398 1.71 -13.05 17.22
N LEU A 399 1.54 -12.55 16.00
CA LEU A 399 0.33 -12.75 15.22
C LEU A 399 0.37 -14.11 14.51
N THR A 400 -0.77 -14.79 14.41
CA THR A 400 -0.88 -16.01 13.60
C THR A 400 -0.84 -15.67 12.10
N PRO A 401 -0.47 -16.61 11.21
CA PRO A 401 -0.50 -16.38 9.76
C PRO A 401 -1.86 -15.89 9.25
N LEU A 402 -2.97 -16.40 9.80
CA LEU A 402 -4.30 -15.93 9.46
C LEU A 402 -4.56 -14.49 9.92
N GLN A 403 -4.07 -14.11 11.09
CA GLN A 403 -4.18 -12.72 11.60
C GLN A 403 -3.38 -11.76 10.72
N VAL A 404 -2.18 -12.15 10.28
CA VAL A 404 -1.36 -11.37 9.33
C VAL A 404 -2.10 -11.24 8.00
N LEU A 405 -2.66 -12.33 7.47
CA LEU A 405 -3.46 -12.28 6.23
C LEU A 405 -4.69 -11.37 6.41
N ARG A 406 -5.37 -11.40 7.57
CA ARG A 406 -6.47 -10.47 7.88
C ARG A 406 -6.02 -9.02 7.83
N ALA A 407 -4.87 -8.69 8.40
CA ALA A 407 -4.31 -7.33 8.33
C ALA A 407 -3.98 -6.90 6.89
N ALA A 408 -3.45 -7.83 6.07
CA ALA A 408 -3.10 -7.59 4.68
C ALA A 408 -4.28 -7.60 3.70
N THR A 409 -5.49 -7.95 4.14
CA THR A 409 -6.70 -8.04 3.30
C THR A 409 -7.84 -7.20 3.88
N VAL A 410 -8.43 -7.63 4.98
CA VAL A 410 -9.55 -6.93 5.66
C VAL A 410 -9.11 -5.58 6.20
N GLY A 411 -7.97 -5.54 6.92
CA GLY A 411 -7.35 -4.30 7.40
C GLY A 411 -6.97 -3.37 6.26
N GLY A 412 -6.39 -3.94 5.21
CA GLY A 412 -6.06 -3.21 3.98
C GLY A 412 -7.29 -2.65 3.27
N ALA A 413 -8.39 -3.40 3.17
CA ALA A 413 -9.66 -2.92 2.61
C ALA A 413 -10.19 -1.71 3.37
N ARG A 414 -10.02 -1.70 4.71
CA ARG A 414 -10.37 -0.56 5.55
C ARG A 414 -9.45 0.64 5.27
N ALA A 415 -8.14 0.42 5.10
CA ALA A 415 -7.21 1.48 4.70
C ALA A 415 -7.54 2.05 3.31
N MET A 416 -8.02 1.22 2.38
CA MET A 416 -8.52 1.66 1.07
C MET A 416 -9.90 2.35 1.15
N ARG A 417 -10.61 2.27 2.30
CA ARG A 417 -12.02 2.69 2.47
C ARG A 417 -12.96 1.97 1.49
N MET A 418 -12.66 0.71 1.22
CA MET A 418 -13.35 -0.14 0.24
C MET A 418 -13.79 -1.48 0.84
N GLU A 419 -14.16 -1.52 2.12
CA GLU A 419 -14.55 -2.76 2.82
C GLU A 419 -15.76 -3.46 2.18
N ARG A 420 -16.61 -2.72 1.47
CA ARG A 420 -17.74 -3.29 0.72
C ARG A 420 -17.29 -4.06 -0.51
N ASP A 421 -16.16 -3.67 -1.10
CA ASP A 421 -15.67 -4.18 -2.38
C ASP A 421 -14.46 -5.11 -2.25
N LEU A 422 -13.63 -4.98 -1.21
CA LEU A 422 -12.38 -5.69 -1.02
C LEU A 422 -12.33 -6.50 0.30
N GLY A 423 -11.25 -7.24 0.52
CA GLY A 423 -10.89 -7.87 1.78
C GLY A 423 -11.49 -9.25 2.03
N ALA A 424 -12.43 -9.73 1.22
CA ALA A 424 -13.02 -11.07 1.32
C ALA A 424 -13.37 -11.63 -0.05
N ILE A 425 -13.57 -12.96 -0.13
CA ILE A 425 -14.01 -13.69 -1.33
C ILE A 425 -15.50 -13.98 -1.19
N GLU A 426 -16.34 -13.02 -1.61
CA GLU A 426 -17.78 -13.09 -1.46
C GLU A 426 -18.47 -12.58 -2.74
N THR A 427 -19.67 -13.11 -3.00
CA THR A 427 -20.50 -12.60 -4.10
C THR A 427 -20.78 -11.11 -3.97
N GLY A 428 -20.58 -10.38 -5.04
CA GLY A 428 -20.74 -8.92 -5.13
C GLY A 428 -19.46 -8.14 -4.93
N LYS A 429 -18.41 -8.69 -4.32
CA LYS A 429 -17.11 -8.04 -4.17
C LYS A 429 -16.31 -8.04 -5.48
N LEU A 430 -15.33 -7.16 -5.56
CA LEU A 430 -14.40 -7.11 -6.68
C LEU A 430 -13.58 -8.41 -6.76
N ALA A 431 -13.35 -8.87 -7.97
CA ALA A 431 -12.54 -10.04 -8.24
C ALA A 431 -11.04 -9.69 -8.22
N ASP A 432 -10.56 -9.35 -7.03
CA ASP A 432 -9.16 -9.13 -6.70
C ASP A 432 -8.71 -10.28 -5.80
N LEU A 433 -7.97 -11.26 -6.36
CA LEU A 433 -7.66 -12.54 -5.74
C LEU A 433 -6.21 -12.93 -5.98
N VAL A 434 -5.65 -13.74 -5.07
CA VAL A 434 -4.34 -14.38 -5.27
C VAL A 434 -4.51 -15.89 -5.19
N ILE A 435 -3.99 -16.61 -6.18
CA ILE A 435 -3.98 -18.08 -6.24
C ILE A 435 -2.60 -18.56 -5.84
N LEU A 436 -2.54 -19.40 -4.82
CA LEU A 436 -1.32 -19.87 -4.16
C LEU A 436 -1.12 -21.37 -4.33
N GLU A 437 0.12 -21.84 -4.27
CA GLU A 437 0.48 -23.25 -4.30
C GLU A 437 0.37 -23.96 -2.96
N ALA A 438 0.36 -23.22 -1.84
CA ALA A 438 0.45 -23.79 -0.51
C ALA A 438 -0.46 -23.05 0.48
N ASP A 439 -0.71 -23.67 1.62
CA ASP A 439 -1.59 -23.21 2.68
C ASP A 439 -1.03 -21.95 3.41
N PRO A 440 -1.61 -20.74 3.19
CA PRO A 440 -1.12 -19.53 3.81
C PRO A 440 -1.53 -19.38 5.27
N THR A 441 -2.41 -20.24 5.78
CA THR A 441 -2.87 -20.19 7.18
C THR A 441 -1.90 -20.86 8.14
N LYS A 442 -0.96 -21.66 7.59
CA LYS A 442 0.08 -22.34 8.37
C LYS A 442 1.39 -21.58 8.41
N ASP A 443 1.71 -20.90 7.31
CA ASP A 443 2.98 -20.19 7.15
C ASP A 443 2.78 -19.02 6.19
N THR A 444 3.19 -17.81 6.61
CA THR A 444 3.13 -16.61 5.76
C THR A 444 4.05 -16.69 4.56
N ASP A 445 5.13 -17.49 4.57
CA ASP A 445 6.01 -17.71 3.42
C ASP A 445 5.25 -18.32 2.23
N ASN A 446 4.15 -19.03 2.49
CA ASN A 446 3.29 -19.58 1.46
C ASN A 446 2.53 -18.50 0.67
N LEU A 447 2.39 -17.27 1.20
CA LEU A 447 1.85 -16.13 0.47
C LEU A 447 2.76 -15.68 -0.70
N ALA A 448 4.05 -15.98 -0.65
CA ALA A 448 4.98 -15.73 -1.75
C ALA A 448 4.90 -16.78 -2.88
N ARG A 449 4.21 -17.91 -2.66
CA ARG A 449 4.06 -19.02 -3.64
C ARG A 449 2.89 -18.79 -4.59
N ILE A 450 2.89 -17.64 -5.26
CA ILE A 450 1.80 -17.19 -6.13
C ILE A 450 1.91 -17.87 -7.50
N THR A 451 0.80 -18.47 -7.95
CA THR A 451 0.67 -19.00 -9.32
C THR A 451 -0.01 -18.01 -10.26
N SER A 452 -1.01 -17.28 -9.76
CA SER A 452 -1.74 -16.29 -10.55
C SER A 452 -2.29 -15.18 -9.64
N VAL A 453 -2.44 -14.01 -10.20
CA VAL A 453 -3.11 -12.87 -9.56
C VAL A 453 -4.31 -12.50 -10.41
N VAL A 454 -5.46 -12.36 -9.80
CA VAL A 454 -6.65 -11.81 -10.44
C VAL A 454 -6.85 -10.41 -9.93
N LYS A 455 -6.96 -9.44 -10.84
CA LYS A 455 -7.23 -8.05 -10.50
C LYS A 455 -8.29 -7.48 -11.41
N GLY A 456 -9.43 -7.05 -10.83
CA GLY A 456 -10.57 -6.61 -11.60
C GLY A 456 -11.07 -7.68 -12.59
N GLY A 457 -11.06 -8.96 -12.17
CA GLY A 457 -11.46 -10.12 -12.96
C GLY A 457 -10.46 -10.57 -14.02
N LYS A 458 -9.37 -9.84 -14.26
CA LYS A 458 -8.32 -10.24 -15.22
C LYS A 458 -7.23 -11.02 -14.52
N VAL A 459 -6.77 -12.09 -15.18
CA VAL A 459 -5.78 -13.03 -14.66
C VAL A 459 -4.39 -12.65 -15.16
N PHE A 460 -3.43 -12.54 -14.24
CA PHE A 460 -2.04 -12.21 -14.52
C PHE A 460 -1.12 -13.31 -14.01
N SER A 461 -0.12 -13.64 -14.84
CA SER A 461 1.01 -14.47 -14.42
C SER A 461 2.09 -13.59 -13.80
N PRO A 462 2.53 -13.83 -12.55
CA PRO A 462 3.63 -13.09 -11.95
C PRO A 462 4.91 -13.11 -12.79
N ASP A 463 5.24 -14.25 -13.39
CA ASP A 463 6.45 -14.40 -14.18
C ASP A 463 6.40 -13.61 -15.50
N GLU A 464 5.21 -13.54 -16.14
CA GLU A 464 5.03 -12.73 -17.35
C GLU A 464 5.08 -11.24 -17.05
N LEU A 465 4.47 -10.81 -15.93
CA LEU A 465 4.59 -9.43 -15.46
C LEU A 465 6.07 -9.05 -15.27
N MET A 466 6.85 -9.88 -14.59
CA MET A 466 8.27 -9.62 -14.34
C MET A 466 9.13 -9.68 -15.59
N LYS A 467 8.84 -10.59 -16.55
CA LYS A 467 9.52 -10.59 -17.85
C LYS A 467 9.31 -9.30 -18.64
N SER A 468 8.15 -8.68 -18.50
CA SER A 468 7.79 -7.48 -19.26
C SER A 468 8.41 -6.19 -18.73
N ILE A 469 9.12 -6.21 -17.60
CA ILE A 469 9.82 -5.06 -17.00
C ILE A 469 11.35 -5.19 -17.02
N ARG A 470 11.86 -6.35 -17.40
CA ARG A 470 13.29 -6.64 -17.62
C ARG A 470 13.69 -6.27 -19.07
#